data_7770712481e72dbd880666334d29e629
#
_entry.id   7770712481e72dbd880666334d29e629
#
_cell.length_a   1.000
_cell.length_b   1.000
_cell.length_c   1.000
_cell.angle_alpha   90.00
_cell.angle_beta   90.00
_cell.angle_gamma   90.00
#
_symmetry.space_group_name_H-M   'P 1'
#
loop_
_entity.id
_entity.type
_entity.pdbx_description
1 polymer ?
#
loop_
_entity_poly.entity_id
_entity_poly.type
_entity_poly.pdbx_seq_one_letter_code
_entity_poly.pdbx_strand_id
1 'polypeptide(L)'
;MQGTVCENCVEGRGSVDRVDLARLMSGLALFDHAARALPSDQHDDRDLADLVADVSRIGIFVSTQGNVFMEDLADDLASDLRSTGVRVDVLDETADIETRPPICLFIAPHEFFTLGRGTDWVRDDVLSEGFMFGTEQVQTTWFNLSLPFILMSRGMLDICTQSASLFERLDMAALHVLPGARHRPRPLTERDRRHPLYGVLPPAACGDMDPSLPFASRPIDVSFFGTSSPRRDAFFARNAAFFADYETFNYNRRPGRGPIRSEGEDGALTRLAGHVSGHSKITLNIHREEFGYFEWHRMVRLGMCSGSLVVSDPCLPHPDFVANEHYLQENARYIPDLLEWLLKTEDGAREANRVRANVDSLITNSFDTKRTVARMLRFFAQHRSRERR
;
A
#
# COMPACT_ATOMS: atom_id res chain seq x y z
N MET A 1 -2.64 -25.61 1.36
CA MET A 1 -3.01 -25.93 2.76
C MET A 1 -4.16 -25.00 3.10
N GLN A 2 -5.33 -25.57 3.33
CA GLN A 2 -6.49 -24.84 3.85
C GLN A 2 -6.19 -24.54 5.33
N GLY A 3 -5.85 -23.31 5.65
CA GLY A 3 -5.74 -22.87 7.03
C GLY A 3 -7.12 -22.87 7.64
N THR A 4 -7.35 -23.71 8.61
CA THR A 4 -8.56 -23.74 9.43
C THR A 4 -8.56 -22.43 10.23
N VAL A 5 -9.41 -21.49 9.87
CA VAL A 5 -9.71 -20.33 10.71
C VAL A 5 -10.25 -20.88 12.03
N CYS A 6 -9.70 -20.44 13.15
CA CYS A 6 -10.13 -20.84 14.48
C CYS A 6 -11.62 -20.51 14.61
N GLU A 7 -12.50 -21.50 14.49
CA GLU A 7 -13.96 -21.34 14.63
C GLU A 7 -14.38 -20.78 15.99
N ASN A 8 -13.53 -20.93 17.01
CA ASN A 8 -13.81 -20.47 18.38
C ASN A 8 -13.72 -18.95 18.58
N CYS A 9 -13.12 -18.21 17.62
CA CYS A 9 -13.03 -16.73 17.73
C CYS A 9 -14.33 -16.02 17.36
N VAL A 10 -15.33 -16.72 16.83
CA VAL A 10 -16.55 -16.13 16.25
C VAL A 10 -17.77 -16.24 17.16
N GLU A 11 -17.75 -17.08 18.20
CA GLU A 11 -18.96 -17.42 18.98
C GLU A 11 -19.40 -16.38 20.02
N GLY A 12 -18.71 -15.27 20.18
CA GLY A 12 -18.97 -14.31 21.28
C GLY A 12 -19.65 -12.99 20.90
N ARG A 13 -19.86 -12.67 19.62
CA ARG A 13 -20.47 -11.39 19.19
C ARG A 13 -21.40 -11.60 18.04
N GLY A 14 -22.56 -10.94 18.11
CA GLY A 14 -23.65 -11.04 17.16
C GLY A 14 -23.13 -11.14 15.72
N SER A 15 -23.53 -12.20 15.05
CA SER A 15 -23.10 -12.50 13.69
C SER A 15 -23.43 -11.33 12.79
N VAL A 16 -22.45 -10.51 12.47
CA VAL A 16 -22.55 -9.67 11.27
C VAL A 16 -22.67 -10.65 10.12
N ASP A 17 -23.82 -10.68 9.49
CA ASP A 17 -24.07 -11.60 8.40
C ASP A 17 -23.05 -11.33 7.28
N ARG A 18 -22.11 -12.25 7.08
CA ARG A 18 -21.05 -12.13 6.08
C ARG A 18 -21.62 -11.88 4.67
N VAL A 19 -22.85 -12.32 4.43
CA VAL A 19 -23.54 -12.14 3.15
C VAL A 19 -23.98 -10.68 2.97
N ASP A 20 -24.43 -10.03 4.03
CA ASP A 20 -24.89 -8.65 3.97
C ASP A 20 -23.71 -7.67 3.86
N LEU A 21 -22.59 -7.94 4.55
CA LEU A 21 -21.37 -7.14 4.41
C LEU A 21 -20.78 -7.28 3.00
N ALA A 22 -20.71 -8.49 2.46
CA ALA A 22 -20.23 -8.73 1.10
C ALA A 22 -21.12 -8.07 0.03
N ARG A 23 -22.44 -8.05 0.22
CA ARG A 23 -23.39 -7.35 -0.66
C ARG A 23 -23.25 -5.82 -0.55
N LEU A 24 -23.10 -5.29 0.66
CA LEU A 24 -22.83 -3.87 0.89
C LEU A 24 -21.50 -3.45 0.23
N MET A 25 -20.49 -4.29 0.32
CA MET A 25 -19.16 -4.03 -0.21
C MET A 25 -19.03 -4.25 -1.72
N SER A 26 -19.89 -5.04 -2.33
CA SER A 26 -19.91 -5.25 -3.80
C SER A 26 -20.59 -4.14 -4.58
N GLY A 27 -21.26 -3.21 -3.93
CA GLY A 27 -21.92 -2.09 -4.59
C GLY A 27 -20.93 -0.96 -4.95
N LEU A 28 -20.46 -0.90 -6.21
CA LEU A 28 -19.60 0.19 -6.73
C LEU A 28 -20.11 1.60 -6.37
N ALA A 29 -21.43 1.80 -6.34
CA ALA A 29 -22.04 3.05 -5.93
C ALA A 29 -21.75 3.44 -4.48
N LEU A 30 -21.56 2.47 -3.59
CA LEU A 30 -21.24 2.71 -2.18
C LEU A 30 -19.80 3.21 -2.03
N PHE A 31 -18.88 2.64 -2.80
CA PHE A 31 -17.47 3.07 -2.83
C PHE A 31 -17.31 4.45 -3.44
N ASP A 32 -18.00 4.73 -4.55
CA ASP A 32 -17.96 6.04 -5.19
C ASP A 32 -18.51 7.13 -4.27
N HIS A 33 -19.55 6.82 -3.50
CA HIS A 33 -20.12 7.74 -2.53
C HIS A 33 -19.22 7.88 -1.27
N ALA A 34 -18.57 6.81 -0.82
CA ALA A 34 -17.61 6.85 0.29
C ALA A 34 -16.34 7.62 -0.08
N ALA A 35 -15.87 7.49 -1.34
CA ALA A 35 -14.71 8.24 -1.83
C ALA A 35 -14.94 9.75 -1.88
N ARG A 36 -16.21 10.19 -2.03
CA ARG A 36 -16.59 11.62 -2.04
C ARG A 36 -16.81 12.20 -0.65
N ALA A 37 -17.07 11.36 0.33
CA ALA A 37 -17.21 11.75 1.72
C ALA A 37 -15.84 11.62 2.41
N LEU A 38 -14.95 12.58 2.18
CA LEU A 38 -13.74 12.70 2.99
C LEU A 38 -14.17 12.85 4.44
N PRO A 39 -13.52 12.11 5.38
CA PRO A 39 -13.73 12.37 6.80
C PRO A 39 -13.50 13.85 7.03
N SER A 40 -14.47 14.52 7.64
CA SER A 40 -14.27 15.90 8.09
C SER A 40 -13.03 15.87 8.98
N ASP A 41 -12.03 16.71 8.68
CA ASP A 41 -10.96 17.00 9.62
C ASP A 41 -11.68 17.45 10.91
N GLN A 42 -11.83 16.55 11.86
CA GLN A 42 -12.29 16.94 13.19
C GLN A 42 -11.21 17.86 13.73
N HIS A 43 -11.53 19.14 13.79
CA HIS A 43 -10.67 20.14 14.38
C HIS A 43 -10.56 19.79 15.88
N ASP A 44 -9.49 19.11 16.21
CA ASP A 44 -9.03 19.01 17.58
C ASP A 44 -7.89 20.04 17.70
N ASP A 45 -8.11 21.08 18.49
CA ASP A 45 -7.17 22.19 18.70
C ASP A 45 -5.94 21.80 19.53
N ARG A 46 -5.81 20.52 19.95
CA ARG A 46 -4.62 20.06 20.68
C ARG A 46 -3.36 20.17 19.86
N ASP A 47 -2.32 20.74 20.46
CA ASP A 47 -1.00 20.81 19.86
C ASP A 47 -0.42 19.38 19.66
N LEU A 48 0.43 19.23 18.65
CA LEU A 48 1.15 17.98 18.38
C LEU A 48 1.96 17.53 19.59
N ALA A 49 2.56 18.46 20.35
CA ALA A 49 3.33 18.15 21.54
C ALA A 49 2.46 17.49 22.65
N ASP A 50 1.24 17.97 22.83
CA ASP A 50 0.28 17.39 23.79
C ASP A 50 -0.15 15.97 23.35
N LEU A 51 -0.37 15.77 22.07
CA LEU A 51 -0.70 14.45 21.50
C LEU A 51 0.46 13.46 21.67
N VAL A 52 1.71 13.90 21.44
CA VAL A 52 2.90 13.08 21.66
C VAL A 52 3.05 12.70 23.13
N ALA A 53 2.83 13.62 24.05
CA ALA A 53 2.86 13.35 25.49
C ALA A 53 1.76 12.35 25.92
N ASP A 54 0.56 12.50 25.34
CA ASP A 54 -0.60 11.68 25.64
C ASP A 54 -0.43 10.23 25.10
N VAL A 55 0.06 10.05 23.89
CA VAL A 55 0.24 8.74 23.26
C VAL A 55 1.53 8.03 23.73
N SER A 56 2.54 8.75 24.10
CA SER A 56 3.83 8.38 24.71
C SER A 56 4.62 7.25 24.02
N ARG A 57 4.04 6.06 23.76
CA ARG A 57 4.72 4.90 23.17
C ARG A 57 3.78 4.06 22.32
N ILE A 58 4.23 3.69 21.12
CA ILE A 58 3.50 2.84 20.17
C ILE A 58 4.35 1.61 19.82
N GLY A 59 3.75 0.43 19.79
CA GLY A 59 4.30 -0.77 19.16
C GLY A 59 3.68 -0.98 17.79
N ILE A 60 4.49 -1.05 16.76
CA ILE A 60 4.08 -1.46 15.41
C ILE A 60 4.50 -2.90 15.22
N PHE A 61 3.52 -3.79 15.05
CA PHE A 61 3.72 -5.23 14.97
C PHE A 61 3.61 -5.69 13.51
N VAL A 62 4.62 -6.42 13.04
CA VAL A 62 4.66 -7.00 11.69
C VAL A 62 5.11 -8.45 11.78
N SER A 63 4.54 -9.34 10.97
CA SER A 63 4.90 -10.76 10.99
C SER A 63 6.27 -11.01 10.38
N THR A 64 7.12 -11.75 11.07
CA THR A 64 8.41 -12.23 10.51
C THR A 64 8.21 -13.19 9.34
N GLN A 65 7.03 -13.76 9.17
CA GLN A 65 6.67 -14.67 8.08
C GLN A 65 5.78 -14.01 7.02
N GLY A 66 5.50 -12.72 7.17
CA GLY A 66 4.68 -11.93 6.29
C GLY A 66 5.39 -11.47 5.02
N ASN A 67 4.75 -10.56 4.31
CA ASN A 67 5.26 -9.98 3.09
C ASN A 67 6.21 -8.81 3.40
N VAL A 68 7.34 -8.73 2.72
CA VAL A 68 8.33 -7.63 2.87
C VAL A 68 7.71 -6.24 2.72
N PHE A 69 6.64 -6.09 1.96
CA PHE A 69 5.92 -4.82 1.86
C PHE A 69 5.31 -4.36 3.17
N MET A 70 4.99 -5.30 4.07
CA MET A 70 4.48 -4.99 5.41
C MET A 70 5.59 -4.54 6.34
N GLU A 71 6.80 -5.09 6.18
CA GLU A 71 8.02 -4.60 6.86
C GLU A 71 8.33 -3.16 6.43
N ASP A 72 8.36 -2.89 5.11
CA ASP A 72 8.58 -1.54 4.57
C ASP A 72 7.52 -0.55 5.07
N LEU A 73 6.26 -0.96 5.15
CA LEU A 73 5.16 -0.15 5.65
C LEU A 73 5.31 0.16 7.14
N ALA A 74 5.70 -0.83 7.94
CA ALA A 74 5.97 -0.66 9.37
C ALA A 74 7.13 0.31 9.61
N ASP A 75 8.21 0.19 8.83
CA ASP A 75 9.39 1.07 8.89
C ASP A 75 9.02 2.51 8.52
N ASP A 76 8.22 2.70 7.47
CA ASP A 76 7.75 4.03 7.04
C ASP A 76 6.90 4.70 8.13
N LEU A 77 5.91 3.98 8.67
CA LEU A 77 5.07 4.48 9.77
C LEU A 77 5.89 4.81 11.00
N ALA A 78 6.83 3.93 11.37
CA ALA A 78 7.71 4.15 12.51
C ALA A 78 8.61 5.39 12.30
N SER A 79 9.15 5.58 11.10
CA SER A 79 9.96 6.74 10.74
C SER A 79 9.16 8.03 10.83
N ASP A 80 7.95 8.05 10.28
CA ASP A 80 7.05 9.20 10.29
C ASP A 80 6.69 9.59 11.74
N LEU A 81 6.28 8.64 12.57
CA LEU A 81 5.94 8.85 13.98
C LEU A 81 7.17 9.34 14.80
N ARG A 82 8.34 8.69 14.64
CA ARG A 82 9.57 9.08 15.33
C ARG A 82 10.01 10.48 14.97
N SER A 83 9.77 10.95 13.74
CA SER A 83 10.11 12.30 13.29
C SER A 83 9.44 13.43 14.10
N THR A 84 8.36 13.10 14.79
CA THR A 84 7.60 14.03 15.65
C THR A 84 7.89 13.86 17.14
N GLY A 85 8.79 12.94 17.51
CA GLY A 85 9.20 12.71 18.91
C GLY A 85 8.44 11.57 19.61
N VAL A 86 7.55 10.86 18.93
CA VAL A 86 6.87 9.69 19.49
C VAL A 86 7.86 8.53 19.65
N ARG A 87 7.82 7.84 20.79
CA ARG A 87 8.57 6.60 20.98
C ARG A 87 7.87 5.46 20.24
N VAL A 88 8.55 4.85 19.26
CA VAL A 88 8.00 3.77 18.46
C VAL A 88 8.95 2.58 18.44
N ASP A 89 8.42 1.41 18.80
CA ASP A 89 9.09 0.12 18.65
C ASP A 89 8.47 -0.63 17.48
N VAL A 90 9.30 -1.10 16.54
CA VAL A 90 8.88 -2.07 15.52
C VAL A 90 9.16 -3.45 16.09
N LEU A 91 8.13 -4.25 16.21
CA LEU A 91 8.10 -5.53 16.91
C LEU A 91 7.51 -6.61 16.00
N ASP A 92 7.71 -7.85 16.39
CA ASP A 92 7.15 -9.01 15.70
C ASP A 92 6.44 -9.96 16.69
N GLU A 93 5.97 -11.09 16.18
CA GLU A 93 5.28 -12.11 16.96
C GLU A 93 6.13 -12.81 18.02
N THR A 94 7.44 -12.55 18.09
CA THR A 94 8.33 -13.11 19.13
C THR A 94 8.40 -12.24 20.38
N ALA A 95 7.87 -11.03 20.32
CA ALA A 95 7.80 -10.12 21.45
C ALA A 95 6.96 -10.72 22.60
N ASP A 96 7.22 -10.28 23.81
CA ASP A 96 6.45 -10.69 24.98
C ASP A 96 5.10 -9.96 25.02
N ILE A 97 4.02 -10.73 24.98
CA ILE A 97 2.64 -10.24 24.98
C ILE A 97 2.33 -9.42 26.24
N GLU A 98 2.87 -9.83 27.37
CA GLU A 98 2.54 -9.21 28.68
C GLU A 98 3.23 -7.85 28.88
N THR A 99 4.32 -7.59 28.17
CA THR A 99 5.06 -6.32 28.24
C THR A 99 4.85 -5.43 26.99
N ARG A 100 3.80 -5.73 26.21
CA ARG A 100 3.47 -4.98 25.00
C ARG A 100 3.28 -3.49 25.28
N PRO A 101 3.61 -2.61 24.33
CA PRO A 101 3.31 -1.17 24.45
C PRO A 101 1.82 -0.87 24.66
N PRO A 102 1.48 0.25 25.29
CA PRO A 102 0.08 0.59 25.60
C PRO A 102 -0.77 0.86 24.35
N ILE A 103 -0.15 1.17 23.23
CA ILE A 103 -0.78 1.24 21.90
C ILE A 103 -0.08 0.24 21.01
N CYS A 104 -0.83 -0.74 20.55
CA CYS A 104 -0.38 -1.76 19.60
C CYS A 104 -1.06 -1.56 18.26
N LEU A 105 -0.28 -1.41 17.19
CA LEU A 105 -0.74 -1.32 15.81
C LEU A 105 -0.25 -2.55 15.04
N PHE A 106 -1.17 -3.41 14.63
CA PHE A 106 -0.87 -4.68 13.94
C PHE A 106 -1.01 -4.48 12.43
N ILE A 107 0.11 -4.59 11.71
CA ILE A 107 0.16 -4.45 10.25
C ILE A 107 -0.33 -5.72 9.59
N ALA A 108 -1.21 -5.59 8.60
CA ALA A 108 -1.75 -6.71 7.83
C ALA A 108 -2.28 -7.84 8.72
N PRO A 109 -3.40 -7.67 9.42
CA PRO A 109 -3.90 -8.64 10.41
C PRO A 109 -4.00 -10.08 9.91
N HIS A 110 -4.28 -10.26 8.60
CA HIS A 110 -4.31 -11.58 7.95
C HIS A 110 -2.94 -12.26 7.92
N GLU A 111 -1.83 -11.50 7.96
CA GLU A 111 -0.50 -12.07 8.06
C GLU A 111 -0.08 -12.21 9.53
N PHE A 112 -0.21 -11.14 10.32
CA PHE A 112 0.27 -11.16 11.70
C PHE A 112 -0.40 -12.24 12.54
N PHE A 113 -1.72 -12.33 12.53
CA PHE A 113 -2.48 -13.25 13.39
C PHE A 113 -2.66 -14.67 12.83
N THR A 114 -2.22 -14.93 11.59
CA THR A 114 -2.41 -16.26 10.96
C THR A 114 -1.12 -16.98 10.64
N LEU A 115 0.03 -16.29 10.69
CA LEU A 115 1.32 -16.87 10.37
C LEU A 115 2.16 -17.10 11.63
N GLY A 116 2.90 -18.21 11.66
CA GLY A 116 3.87 -18.51 12.68
C GLY A 116 3.30 -18.41 14.11
N ARG A 117 4.06 -17.76 14.99
CA ARG A 117 3.66 -17.52 16.38
C ARG A 117 2.64 -16.39 16.55
N GLY A 118 2.28 -15.69 15.48
CA GLY A 118 1.24 -14.66 15.53
C GLY A 118 -0.11 -15.21 16.00
N THR A 119 -0.34 -16.51 15.82
CA THR A 119 -1.53 -17.20 16.38
C THR A 119 -1.61 -17.16 17.90
N ASP A 120 -0.48 -17.06 18.61
CA ASP A 120 -0.42 -16.95 20.09
C ASP A 120 -0.97 -15.60 20.56
N TRP A 121 -1.02 -14.59 19.66
CA TRP A 121 -1.52 -13.25 19.90
C TRP A 121 -3.04 -13.12 19.69
N VAL A 122 -3.71 -14.18 19.23
CA VAL A 122 -5.18 -14.19 19.05
C VAL A 122 -5.84 -14.37 20.41
N ARG A 123 -5.86 -13.29 21.18
CA ARG A 123 -6.42 -13.21 22.54
C ARG A 123 -7.37 -12.02 22.62
N ASP A 124 -8.42 -12.15 23.39
CA ASP A 124 -9.44 -11.09 23.56
C ASP A 124 -8.85 -9.77 24.05
N ASP A 125 -7.93 -9.81 25.01
CA ASP A 125 -7.27 -8.63 25.55
C ASP A 125 -6.38 -7.93 24.52
N VAL A 126 -5.65 -8.71 23.69
CA VAL A 126 -4.80 -8.18 22.62
C VAL A 126 -5.64 -7.54 21.52
N LEU A 127 -6.63 -8.28 21.01
CA LEU A 127 -7.45 -7.82 19.88
C LEU A 127 -8.30 -6.61 20.29
N SER A 128 -8.92 -6.67 21.47
CA SER A 128 -9.80 -5.61 21.91
C SER A 128 -9.11 -4.33 22.33
N GLU A 129 -7.81 -4.37 22.61
CA GLU A 129 -7.00 -3.20 22.95
C GLU A 129 -6.14 -2.73 21.76
N GLY A 130 -5.98 -3.58 20.74
CA GLY A 130 -5.17 -3.31 19.57
C GLY A 130 -5.87 -2.49 18.49
N PHE A 131 -5.06 -1.85 17.68
CA PHE A 131 -5.47 -1.22 16.42
C PHE A 131 -4.95 -2.06 15.25
N MET A 132 -5.73 -2.14 14.18
CA MET A 132 -5.37 -2.89 12.97
C MET A 132 -4.99 -1.94 11.85
N PHE A 133 -3.98 -2.31 11.07
CA PHE A 133 -3.62 -1.58 9.85
C PHE A 133 -3.98 -2.43 8.64
N GLY A 134 -5.06 -2.06 7.94
CA GLY A 134 -5.54 -2.72 6.74
C GLY A 134 -4.67 -2.37 5.53
N THR A 135 -4.35 -3.38 4.75
CA THR A 135 -3.51 -3.27 3.54
C THR A 135 -4.15 -3.91 2.33
N GLU A 136 -5.26 -4.61 2.54
CA GLU A 136 -5.90 -5.42 1.53
C GLU A 136 -7.23 -4.82 1.06
N GLN A 137 -7.55 -5.06 -0.20
CA GLN A 137 -8.78 -4.58 -0.80
C GLN A 137 -9.95 -5.49 -0.43
N VAL A 138 -11.11 -4.87 -0.25
CA VAL A 138 -12.35 -5.48 0.26
C VAL A 138 -12.82 -6.73 -0.51
N GLN A 139 -12.46 -6.85 -1.79
CA GLN A 139 -12.83 -8.00 -2.61
C GLN A 139 -11.87 -9.18 -2.50
N THR A 140 -10.75 -9.03 -1.77
CA THR A 140 -9.72 -10.07 -1.68
C THR A 140 -10.00 -11.08 -0.57
N THR A 141 -9.53 -12.30 -0.75
CA THR A 141 -9.53 -13.31 0.31
C THR A 141 -8.74 -12.85 1.54
N TRP A 142 -7.67 -12.09 1.33
CA TRP A 142 -6.82 -11.57 2.41
C TRP A 142 -7.56 -10.55 3.28
N PHE A 143 -8.39 -9.71 2.68
CA PHE A 143 -9.28 -8.82 3.43
C PHE A 143 -10.27 -9.63 4.29
N ASN A 144 -10.88 -10.67 3.71
CA ASN A 144 -11.80 -11.54 4.46
C ASN A 144 -11.10 -12.23 5.64
N LEU A 145 -9.82 -12.59 5.51
CA LEU A 145 -9.03 -13.13 6.61
C LEU A 145 -8.70 -12.08 7.68
N SER A 146 -8.53 -10.80 7.29
CA SER A 146 -8.31 -9.68 8.23
C SER A 146 -9.57 -9.29 8.99
N LEU A 147 -10.75 -9.45 8.38
CA LEU A 147 -12.01 -8.89 8.86
C LEU A 147 -12.36 -9.30 10.30
N PRO A 148 -12.23 -10.57 10.76
CA PRO A 148 -12.51 -10.93 12.14
C PRO A 148 -11.67 -10.13 13.15
N PHE A 149 -10.39 -9.94 12.87
CA PHE A 149 -9.47 -9.20 13.74
C PHE A 149 -9.81 -7.71 13.76
N ILE A 150 -10.13 -7.13 12.60
CA ILE A 150 -10.58 -5.74 12.48
C ILE A 150 -11.85 -5.52 13.33
N LEU A 151 -12.85 -6.38 13.20
CA LEU A 151 -14.13 -6.27 13.92
C LEU A 151 -13.98 -6.43 15.46
N MET A 152 -12.93 -7.12 15.92
CA MET A 152 -12.63 -7.29 17.34
C MET A 152 -11.76 -6.15 17.89
N SER A 153 -11.15 -5.33 17.06
CA SER A 153 -10.19 -4.30 17.45
C SER A 153 -10.84 -3.03 18.00
N ARG A 154 -10.03 -2.14 18.55
CA ARG A 154 -10.46 -0.78 18.94
C ARG A 154 -10.73 0.12 17.75
N GLY A 155 -10.06 -0.14 16.65
CA GLY A 155 -10.21 0.62 15.42
C GLY A 155 -9.19 0.19 14.40
N MET A 156 -9.37 0.68 13.18
CA MET A 156 -8.48 0.37 12.08
C MET A 156 -7.91 1.62 11.42
N LEU A 157 -6.70 1.49 10.94
CA LEU A 157 -6.11 2.37 9.95
C LEU A 157 -6.06 1.61 8.63
N ASP A 158 -6.24 2.28 7.49
CA ASP A 158 -6.22 1.61 6.19
C ASP A 158 -5.57 2.48 5.12
N ILE A 159 -4.82 1.86 4.22
CA ILE A 159 -4.25 2.53 3.05
C ILE A 159 -5.29 2.79 1.95
N CYS A 160 -6.45 2.15 2.02
CA CYS A 160 -7.56 2.32 1.08
C CYS A 160 -8.63 3.23 1.68
N THR A 161 -8.86 4.38 1.04
CA THR A 161 -9.89 5.34 1.46
C THR A 161 -11.27 4.72 1.56
N GLN A 162 -11.62 3.85 0.59
CA GLN A 162 -12.93 3.22 0.54
C GLN A 162 -13.14 2.26 1.70
N SER A 163 -12.12 1.48 2.07
CA SER A 163 -12.18 0.59 3.23
C SER A 163 -12.37 1.37 4.53
N ALA A 164 -11.55 2.40 4.77
CA ALA A 164 -11.69 3.26 5.95
C ALA A 164 -13.09 3.90 6.03
N SER A 165 -13.56 4.50 4.94
CA SER A 165 -14.89 5.13 4.90
C SER A 165 -16.04 4.14 5.09
N LEU A 166 -15.89 2.89 4.64
CA LEU A 166 -16.87 1.83 4.88
C LEU A 166 -17.01 1.53 6.37
N PHE A 167 -15.87 1.33 7.06
CA PHE A 167 -15.89 1.02 8.49
C PHE A 167 -16.40 2.19 9.35
N GLU A 168 -16.07 3.44 8.99
CA GLU A 168 -16.67 4.62 9.64
C GLU A 168 -18.21 4.62 9.55
N ARG A 169 -18.77 4.24 8.40
CA ARG A 169 -20.24 4.13 8.23
C ARG A 169 -20.89 3.00 8.99
N LEU A 170 -20.09 2.02 9.42
CA LEU A 170 -20.52 0.92 10.30
C LEU A 170 -20.29 1.26 11.77
N ASP A 171 -20.14 2.55 12.11
CA ASP A 171 -19.85 3.06 13.46
C ASP A 171 -18.57 2.47 14.08
N MET A 172 -17.65 2.01 13.25
CA MET A 172 -16.32 1.59 13.70
C MET A 172 -15.34 2.75 13.63
N ALA A 173 -14.42 2.80 14.58
CA ALA A 173 -13.30 3.72 14.50
C ALA A 173 -12.41 3.32 13.31
N ALA A 174 -12.31 4.20 12.31
CA ALA A 174 -11.48 3.98 11.14
C ALA A 174 -10.77 5.27 10.72
N LEU A 175 -9.56 5.14 10.14
CA LEU A 175 -8.77 6.26 9.66
C LEU A 175 -8.02 5.88 8.38
N HIS A 176 -8.20 6.64 7.32
CA HIS A 176 -7.37 6.53 6.13
C HIS A 176 -5.99 7.14 6.37
N VAL A 177 -4.93 6.37 6.12
CA VAL A 177 -3.53 6.76 6.30
C VAL A 177 -2.69 6.31 5.13
N LEU A 178 -1.90 7.22 4.58
CA LEU A 178 -0.92 6.93 3.53
C LEU A 178 0.49 7.06 4.11
N PRO A 179 1.15 5.95 4.47
CA PRO A 179 2.52 6.00 4.97
C PRO A 179 3.53 6.13 3.83
N GLY A 180 4.66 6.75 4.12
CA GLY A 180 5.83 6.67 3.27
C GLY A 180 5.71 7.29 1.88
N ALA A 181 4.78 8.24 1.63
CA ALA A 181 4.65 8.92 0.34
C ALA A 181 5.93 9.71 -0.06
N ARG A 182 6.78 10.06 0.90
CA ARG A 182 8.05 10.75 0.68
C ARG A 182 9.27 9.83 0.63
N HIS A 183 9.08 8.56 0.93
CA HIS A 183 10.19 7.61 0.98
C HIS A 183 10.60 7.19 -0.43
N ARG A 184 11.84 7.44 -0.78
CA ARG A 184 12.41 6.99 -2.04
C ARG A 184 12.81 5.53 -1.95
N PRO A 185 12.78 4.78 -3.07
CA PRO A 185 13.28 3.41 -3.10
C PRO A 185 14.72 3.34 -2.58
N ARG A 186 15.00 2.30 -1.80
CA ARG A 186 16.36 2.07 -1.26
C ARG A 186 17.34 1.78 -2.39
N PRO A 187 18.58 2.31 -2.35
CA PRO A 187 19.63 1.95 -3.31
C PRO A 187 19.88 0.44 -3.31
N LEU A 188 20.27 -0.10 -4.47
CA LEU A 188 20.66 -1.51 -4.58
C LEU A 188 21.97 -1.77 -3.85
N THR A 189 22.01 -2.85 -3.09
CA THR A 189 23.23 -3.39 -2.50
C THR A 189 24.04 -4.19 -3.54
N GLU A 190 25.30 -4.51 -3.25
CA GLU A 190 26.12 -5.43 -4.07
C GLU A 190 25.46 -6.81 -4.23
N ARG A 191 24.72 -7.27 -3.22
CA ARG A 191 23.95 -8.52 -3.29
C ARG A 191 22.81 -8.44 -4.27
N ASP A 192 22.08 -7.31 -4.29
CA ASP A 192 20.96 -7.09 -5.21
C ASP A 192 21.42 -7.04 -6.66
N ARG A 193 22.59 -6.43 -6.90
CA ARG A 193 23.21 -6.36 -8.24
C ARG A 193 23.64 -7.73 -8.78
N ARG A 194 23.72 -8.77 -7.94
CA ARG A 194 23.96 -10.15 -8.38
C ARG A 194 22.69 -10.90 -8.78
N HIS A 195 21.53 -10.31 -8.61
CA HIS A 195 20.27 -10.92 -9.04
C HIS A 195 20.27 -11.10 -10.57
N PRO A 196 19.84 -12.26 -11.11
CA PRO A 196 19.89 -12.51 -12.56
C PRO A 196 19.19 -11.44 -13.39
N LEU A 197 18.06 -10.90 -12.90
CA LEU A 197 17.32 -9.83 -13.59
C LEU A 197 18.05 -8.49 -13.62
N TYR A 198 19.03 -8.25 -12.76
CA TYR A 198 19.87 -7.06 -12.87
C TYR A 198 20.79 -7.14 -14.11
N GLY A 199 21.27 -8.34 -14.41
CA GLY A 199 22.15 -8.58 -15.58
C GLY A 199 21.47 -8.45 -16.94
N VAL A 200 20.13 -8.37 -16.99
CA VAL A 200 19.39 -8.13 -18.25
C VAL A 200 18.95 -6.69 -18.42
N LEU A 201 19.27 -5.81 -17.48
CA LEU A 201 18.98 -4.38 -17.63
C LEU A 201 19.84 -3.75 -18.72
N PRO A 202 19.33 -2.73 -19.43
CA PRO A 202 20.15 -1.95 -20.33
C PRO A 202 21.30 -1.28 -19.55
N PRO A 203 22.51 -1.16 -20.15
CA PRO A 203 23.68 -0.61 -19.42
C PRO A 203 23.43 0.75 -18.75
N ALA A 204 22.63 1.60 -19.37
CA ALA A 204 22.26 2.91 -18.83
C ALA A 204 21.37 2.83 -17.58
N ALA A 205 20.73 1.68 -17.31
CA ALA A 205 19.95 1.43 -16.11
C ALA A 205 20.74 0.72 -15.00
N CYS A 206 22.04 0.43 -15.21
CA CYS A 206 22.89 -0.21 -14.20
C CYS A 206 23.55 0.81 -13.23
N GLY A 207 23.39 2.11 -13.46
CA GLY A 207 23.87 3.19 -12.60
C GLY A 207 22.99 3.44 -11.38
N ASP A 208 23.33 4.46 -10.61
CA ASP A 208 22.50 4.92 -9.53
C ASP A 208 21.22 5.59 -10.05
N MET A 209 20.14 5.43 -9.33
CA MET A 209 18.85 5.98 -9.70
C MET A 209 18.82 7.51 -9.48
N ASP A 210 18.40 8.25 -10.49
CA ASP A 210 18.11 9.67 -10.40
C ASP A 210 16.63 9.96 -10.71
N PRO A 211 15.77 10.16 -9.69
CA PRO A 211 14.37 10.45 -9.91
C PRO A 211 14.11 11.76 -10.67
N SER A 212 15.10 12.68 -10.69
CA SER A 212 14.99 13.97 -11.39
C SER A 212 15.22 13.87 -12.91
N LEU A 213 15.72 12.74 -13.40
CA LEU A 213 15.94 12.55 -14.84
C LEU A 213 14.69 12.90 -15.65
N PRO A 214 14.84 13.70 -16.72
CA PRO A 214 13.76 13.97 -17.65
C PRO A 214 13.14 12.68 -18.21
N PHE A 215 11.86 12.72 -18.52
CA PHE A 215 11.14 11.56 -19.06
C PHE A 215 11.86 10.91 -20.24
N ALA A 216 12.24 11.72 -21.24
CA ALA A 216 12.92 11.23 -22.45
C ALA A 216 14.30 10.59 -22.20
N SER A 217 14.98 10.95 -21.11
CA SER A 217 16.34 10.47 -20.80
C SER A 217 16.37 9.15 -20.05
N ARG A 218 15.22 8.62 -19.64
CA ARG A 218 15.14 7.36 -18.90
C ARG A 218 15.34 6.18 -19.85
N PRO A 219 16.22 5.20 -19.50
CA PRO A 219 16.64 4.15 -20.43
C PRO A 219 15.61 3.03 -20.63
N ILE A 220 14.64 2.86 -19.74
CA ILE A 220 13.57 1.86 -19.84
C ILE A 220 12.28 2.58 -20.24
N ASP A 221 11.62 2.13 -21.31
CA ASP A 221 10.40 2.75 -21.77
C ASP A 221 9.22 2.42 -20.84
N VAL A 222 9.01 1.13 -20.55
CA VAL A 222 7.89 0.67 -19.73
C VAL A 222 8.33 -0.40 -18.74
N SER A 223 7.94 -0.25 -17.49
CA SER A 223 8.13 -1.30 -16.48
C SER A 223 6.81 -1.75 -15.86
N PHE A 224 6.75 -3.03 -15.53
CA PHE A 224 5.67 -3.63 -14.78
C PHE A 224 6.20 -4.67 -13.80
N PHE A 225 5.72 -4.62 -12.56
CA PHE A 225 5.96 -5.64 -11.54
C PHE A 225 4.63 -6.07 -10.92
N GLY A 226 4.34 -7.36 -10.95
CA GLY A 226 3.11 -7.86 -10.34
C GLY A 226 3.06 -9.37 -10.26
N THR A 227 2.06 -9.87 -9.54
CA THR A 227 1.74 -11.30 -9.55
C THR A 227 0.85 -11.60 -10.75
N SER A 228 1.17 -12.67 -11.49
CA SER A 228 0.39 -13.17 -12.61
C SER A 228 -1.07 -13.42 -12.21
N SER A 229 -1.97 -13.10 -13.12
CA SER A 229 -3.39 -13.40 -13.04
C SER A 229 -3.95 -13.55 -14.45
N PRO A 230 -5.10 -14.22 -14.63
CA PRO A 230 -5.70 -14.39 -15.96
C PRO A 230 -5.87 -13.05 -16.71
N ARG A 231 -6.26 -11.99 -15.98
CA ARG A 231 -6.44 -10.65 -16.55
C ARG A 231 -5.13 -10.02 -17.01
N ARG A 232 -4.08 -10.04 -16.17
CA ARG A 232 -2.75 -9.53 -16.50
C ARG A 232 -2.10 -10.31 -17.64
N ASP A 233 -2.18 -11.63 -17.56
CA ASP A 233 -1.60 -12.52 -18.58
C ASP A 233 -2.27 -12.30 -19.92
N ALA A 234 -3.59 -12.15 -19.96
CA ALA A 234 -4.34 -11.84 -21.18
C ALA A 234 -3.98 -10.44 -21.75
N PHE A 235 -3.77 -9.43 -20.87
CA PHE A 235 -3.35 -8.09 -21.29
C PHE A 235 -1.96 -8.13 -21.94
N PHE A 236 -0.96 -8.72 -21.28
CA PHE A 236 0.40 -8.78 -21.81
C PHE A 236 0.51 -9.69 -23.03
N ALA A 237 -0.19 -10.82 -23.07
CA ALA A 237 -0.21 -11.70 -24.24
C ALA A 237 -0.79 -11.01 -25.48
N ARG A 238 -1.92 -10.30 -25.30
CA ARG A 238 -2.57 -9.55 -26.40
C ARG A 238 -1.66 -8.45 -26.97
N ASN A 239 -0.87 -7.82 -26.14
CA ASN A 239 -0.05 -6.68 -26.49
C ASN A 239 1.44 -7.03 -26.61
N ALA A 240 1.80 -8.33 -26.71
CA ALA A 240 3.20 -8.76 -26.74
C ALA A 240 4.01 -8.16 -27.90
N ALA A 241 3.41 -8.09 -29.11
CA ALA A 241 4.05 -7.48 -30.26
C ALA A 241 4.35 -5.98 -30.04
N PHE A 242 3.39 -5.25 -29.44
CA PHE A 242 3.58 -3.85 -29.09
C PHE A 242 4.75 -3.68 -28.12
N PHE A 243 4.78 -4.44 -27.01
CA PHE A 243 5.84 -4.32 -26.00
C PHE A 243 7.24 -4.75 -26.54
N ALA A 244 7.29 -5.60 -27.57
CA ALA A 244 8.55 -6.01 -28.18
C ALA A 244 9.27 -4.87 -28.96
N ASP A 245 8.55 -3.81 -29.32
CA ASP A 245 9.12 -2.64 -30.01
C ASP A 245 9.75 -1.60 -29.07
N TYR A 246 9.70 -1.83 -27.74
CA TYR A 246 10.17 -0.91 -26.72
C TYR A 246 11.13 -1.57 -25.74
N GLU A 247 11.96 -0.78 -25.07
CA GLU A 247 12.76 -1.24 -23.93
C GLU A 247 11.84 -1.49 -22.73
N THR A 248 11.38 -2.74 -22.58
CA THR A 248 10.34 -3.10 -21.63
C THR A 248 10.87 -4.06 -20.57
N PHE A 249 10.63 -3.72 -19.30
CA PHE A 249 10.90 -4.62 -18.17
C PHE A 249 9.59 -5.10 -17.57
N ASN A 250 9.17 -6.32 -17.90
CA ASN A 250 7.93 -6.92 -17.41
C ASN A 250 8.22 -8.14 -16.54
N TYR A 251 7.88 -8.03 -15.24
CA TYR A 251 8.01 -9.14 -14.30
C TYR A 251 6.67 -9.56 -13.74
N ASN A 252 6.23 -10.76 -14.12
CA ASN A 252 5.06 -11.42 -13.60
C ASN A 252 5.45 -12.57 -12.66
N ARG A 253 5.31 -12.36 -11.35
CA ARG A 253 5.55 -13.37 -10.33
C ARG A 253 4.48 -14.47 -10.43
N ARG A 254 4.92 -15.72 -10.42
CA ARG A 254 3.98 -16.85 -10.40
C ARG A 254 3.19 -16.87 -9.10
N PRO A 255 1.85 -17.10 -9.14
CA PRO A 255 1.04 -17.25 -7.94
C PRO A 255 1.43 -18.49 -7.14
N GLY A 256 1.06 -18.54 -5.86
CA GLY A 256 1.27 -19.71 -5.00
C GLY A 256 2.66 -19.83 -4.36
N ARG A 257 3.53 -18.85 -4.52
CA ARG A 257 4.88 -18.86 -3.87
C ARG A 257 4.90 -18.35 -2.42
N GLY A 258 3.73 -18.12 -1.82
CA GLY A 258 3.64 -17.52 -0.48
C GLY A 258 4.04 -16.04 -0.44
N PRO A 259 4.19 -15.45 0.76
CA PRO A 259 4.64 -14.07 0.94
C PRO A 259 6.01 -13.81 0.29
N ILE A 260 6.23 -12.59 -0.17
CA ILE A 260 7.54 -12.12 -0.65
C ILE A 260 8.37 -11.79 0.59
N ARG A 261 9.49 -12.50 0.78
CA ARG A 261 10.33 -12.32 1.97
C ARG A 261 11.40 -11.27 1.74
N SER A 262 11.77 -10.52 2.80
CA SER A 262 12.87 -9.54 2.78
C SER A 262 14.22 -10.18 2.50
N GLU A 263 14.39 -11.45 2.88
CA GLU A 263 15.59 -12.20 2.65
C GLU A 263 15.57 -13.00 1.34
N GLY A 264 16.74 -13.21 0.74
CA GLY A 264 16.89 -14.03 -0.46
C GLY A 264 16.57 -13.28 -1.78
N GLU A 265 16.19 -14.06 -2.78
CA GLU A 265 15.93 -13.57 -4.15
C GLU A 265 14.71 -12.65 -4.23
N ASP A 266 13.64 -12.94 -3.51
CA ASP A 266 12.42 -12.16 -3.53
C ASP A 266 12.63 -10.74 -2.94
N GLY A 267 13.43 -10.60 -1.87
CA GLY A 267 13.78 -9.30 -1.30
C GLY A 267 14.65 -8.46 -2.24
N ALA A 268 15.65 -9.09 -2.89
CA ALA A 268 16.45 -8.44 -3.93
C ALA A 268 15.57 -7.98 -5.09
N LEU A 269 14.59 -8.79 -5.50
CA LEU A 269 13.65 -8.44 -6.57
C LEU A 269 12.78 -7.24 -6.20
N THR A 270 12.34 -7.12 -4.95
CA THR A 270 11.54 -5.96 -4.49
C THR A 270 12.35 -4.66 -4.59
N ARG A 271 13.61 -4.67 -4.16
CA ARG A 271 14.50 -3.51 -4.30
C ARG A 271 14.84 -3.22 -5.77
N LEU A 272 15.01 -4.27 -6.57
CA LEU A 272 15.20 -4.15 -8.01
C LEU A 272 13.99 -3.52 -8.71
N ALA A 273 12.76 -3.83 -8.26
CA ALA A 273 11.55 -3.20 -8.77
C ALA A 273 11.58 -1.67 -8.61
N GLY A 274 11.96 -1.17 -7.44
CA GLY A 274 12.14 0.27 -7.21
C GLY A 274 13.22 0.88 -8.10
N HIS A 275 14.35 0.19 -8.25
CA HIS A 275 15.45 0.61 -9.11
C HIS A 275 15.03 0.69 -10.59
N VAL A 276 14.38 -0.35 -11.09
CA VAL A 276 13.87 -0.39 -12.48
C VAL A 276 12.84 0.72 -12.71
N SER A 277 11.89 0.90 -11.78
CA SER A 277 10.90 1.99 -11.89
C SER A 277 11.60 3.36 -11.93
N GLY A 278 12.68 3.55 -11.16
CA GLY A 278 13.48 4.78 -11.19
C GLY A 278 14.19 5.05 -12.50
N HIS A 279 14.47 4.02 -13.29
CA HIS A 279 15.06 4.13 -14.62
C HIS A 279 14.01 4.06 -15.76
N SER A 280 12.72 3.88 -15.40
CA SER A 280 11.65 3.75 -16.39
C SER A 280 10.98 5.09 -16.68
N LYS A 281 10.63 5.32 -17.95
CA LYS A 281 9.75 6.41 -18.36
C LYS A 281 8.36 6.21 -17.77
N ILE A 282 7.85 4.99 -17.88
CA ILE A 282 6.49 4.63 -17.46
C ILE A 282 6.52 3.41 -16.55
N THR A 283 5.88 3.53 -15.39
CA THR A 283 5.50 2.41 -14.52
C THR A 283 4.04 2.07 -14.78
N LEU A 284 3.79 0.88 -15.33
CA LEU A 284 2.45 0.44 -15.69
C LEU A 284 1.75 -0.20 -14.50
N ASN A 285 0.49 0.16 -14.28
CA ASN A 285 -0.39 -0.49 -13.33
C ASN A 285 -1.56 -1.16 -14.05
N ILE A 286 -1.56 -2.49 -14.09
CA ILE A 286 -2.68 -3.30 -14.54
C ILE A 286 -3.22 -4.05 -13.33
N HIS A 287 -4.50 -3.87 -12.99
CA HIS A 287 -5.10 -4.52 -11.84
C HIS A 287 -5.12 -6.04 -12.01
N ARG A 288 -5.00 -6.74 -10.89
CA ARG A 288 -5.01 -8.20 -10.86
C ARG A 288 -6.37 -8.77 -11.27
N GLU A 289 -7.43 -8.07 -10.88
CA GLU A 289 -8.83 -8.47 -11.06
C GLU A 289 -9.62 -7.35 -11.75
N GLU A 290 -10.88 -7.60 -12.05
CA GLU A 290 -11.75 -6.59 -12.70
C GLU A 290 -12.05 -5.39 -11.79
N PHE A 291 -11.94 -5.56 -10.47
CA PHE A 291 -12.15 -4.48 -9.53
C PHE A 291 -10.88 -3.62 -9.40
N GLY A 292 -10.94 -2.41 -9.93
CA GLY A 292 -9.83 -1.47 -9.88
C GLY A 292 -9.85 -0.67 -8.59
N TYR A 293 -8.84 -0.83 -7.75
CA TYR A 293 -8.60 0.01 -6.58
C TYR A 293 -7.35 0.87 -6.81
N PHE A 294 -7.20 1.95 -6.06
CA PHE A 294 -5.98 2.75 -6.12
C PHE A 294 -4.83 1.98 -5.44
N GLU A 295 -3.91 1.47 -6.23
CA GLU A 295 -2.85 0.59 -5.74
C GLU A 295 -1.66 1.38 -5.22
N TRP A 296 -1.68 1.68 -3.93
CA TRP A 296 -0.67 2.48 -3.24
C TRP A 296 0.76 2.04 -3.52
N HIS A 297 1.05 0.76 -3.34
CA HIS A 297 2.42 0.26 -3.46
C HIS A 297 2.99 0.46 -4.87
N ARG A 298 2.27 0.01 -5.92
CA ARG A 298 2.78 0.07 -7.30
C ARG A 298 2.70 1.48 -7.86
N MET A 299 1.60 2.18 -7.63
CA MET A 299 1.42 3.51 -8.23
C MET A 299 2.28 4.54 -7.52
N VAL A 300 2.21 4.63 -6.18
CA VAL A 300 2.91 5.67 -5.44
C VAL A 300 4.34 5.25 -5.11
N ARG A 301 4.51 4.14 -4.36
CA ARG A 301 5.84 3.73 -3.88
C ARG A 301 6.81 3.35 -5.00
N LEU A 302 6.37 2.54 -5.96
CA LEU A 302 7.24 2.15 -7.07
C LEU A 302 7.27 3.21 -8.16
N GLY A 303 6.14 3.68 -8.64
CA GLY A 303 6.06 4.60 -9.77
C GLY A 303 6.41 6.03 -9.38
N MET A 304 5.50 6.70 -8.68
CA MET A 304 5.58 8.13 -8.39
C MET A 304 6.82 8.54 -7.58
N CYS A 305 7.11 7.82 -6.47
CA CYS A 305 8.28 8.10 -5.63
C CYS A 305 9.62 7.84 -6.34
N SER A 306 9.63 7.05 -7.41
CA SER A 306 10.79 6.84 -8.27
C SER A 306 10.88 7.85 -9.42
N GLY A 307 9.93 8.79 -9.50
CA GLY A 307 9.87 9.81 -10.55
C GLY A 307 9.45 9.26 -11.92
N SER A 308 8.90 8.05 -12.01
CA SER A 308 8.30 7.48 -13.21
C SER A 308 6.89 8.03 -13.43
N LEU A 309 6.47 8.17 -14.69
CA LEU A 309 5.06 8.38 -15.00
C LEU A 309 4.28 7.11 -14.70
N VAL A 310 3.18 7.21 -13.95
CA VAL A 310 2.29 6.06 -13.75
C VAL A 310 1.19 6.09 -14.80
N VAL A 311 1.01 4.97 -15.50
CA VAL A 311 -0.14 4.71 -16.38
C VAL A 311 -0.91 3.53 -15.80
N SER A 312 -2.20 3.72 -15.55
CA SER A 312 -3.07 2.71 -14.91
C SER A 312 -4.31 2.43 -15.75
N ASP A 313 -4.78 1.20 -15.71
CA ASP A 313 -6.17 0.95 -16.05
C ASP A 313 -7.12 1.56 -14.99
N PRO A 314 -8.43 1.73 -15.28
CA PRO A 314 -9.34 2.47 -14.41
C PRO A 314 -9.35 1.93 -12.98
N CYS A 315 -9.22 2.83 -12.01
CA CYS A 315 -9.30 2.53 -10.60
C CYS A 315 -10.25 3.46 -9.85
N LEU A 316 -10.61 3.07 -8.63
CA LEU A 316 -11.41 3.90 -7.74
C LEU A 316 -10.70 5.22 -7.44
N PRO A 317 -11.45 6.32 -7.28
CA PRO A 317 -10.86 7.62 -7.01
C PRO A 317 -10.14 7.65 -5.66
N HIS A 318 -9.07 8.43 -5.61
CA HIS A 318 -8.31 8.72 -4.40
C HIS A 318 -8.40 10.22 -4.08
N PRO A 319 -8.52 10.64 -2.81
CA PRO A 319 -8.71 12.04 -2.45
C PRO A 319 -7.54 12.95 -2.86
N ASP A 320 -6.30 12.45 -2.78
CA ASP A 320 -5.10 13.24 -3.03
C ASP A 320 -4.52 12.99 -4.43
N PHE A 321 -4.67 11.78 -4.97
CA PHE A 321 -4.13 11.40 -6.28
C PHE A 321 -5.22 11.38 -7.34
N VAL A 322 -5.30 12.43 -8.14
CA VAL A 322 -6.33 12.61 -9.16
C VAL A 322 -5.85 12.06 -10.50
N ALA A 323 -6.71 11.24 -11.13
CA ALA A 323 -6.45 10.72 -12.47
C ALA A 323 -6.29 11.86 -13.49
N ASN A 324 -5.38 11.71 -14.43
CA ASN A 324 -4.96 12.67 -15.45
C ASN A 324 -4.32 13.98 -14.92
N GLU A 325 -4.17 14.08 -13.60
CA GLU A 325 -3.36 15.12 -12.95
C GLU A 325 -2.07 14.57 -12.36
N HIS A 326 -2.15 13.43 -11.63
CA HIS A 326 -1.04 12.82 -10.91
C HIS A 326 -0.64 11.45 -11.48
N TYR A 327 -1.47 10.84 -12.26
CA TYR A 327 -1.22 9.65 -13.08
C TYR A 327 -2.16 9.65 -14.27
N LEU A 328 -1.81 8.93 -15.33
CA LEU A 328 -2.69 8.79 -16.47
C LEU A 328 -3.53 7.52 -16.32
N GLN A 329 -4.81 7.63 -16.61
CA GLN A 329 -5.75 6.53 -16.53
C GLN A 329 -6.40 6.30 -17.90
N GLU A 330 -6.35 5.05 -18.37
CA GLU A 330 -6.94 4.68 -19.64
C GLU A 330 -7.50 3.26 -19.58
N ASN A 331 -8.54 2.98 -20.35
CA ASN A 331 -9.05 1.62 -20.49
C ASN A 331 -7.93 0.68 -20.99
N ALA A 332 -7.82 -0.49 -20.39
CA ALA A 332 -6.76 -1.47 -20.70
C ALA A 332 -6.63 -1.77 -22.22
N ARG A 333 -7.73 -1.65 -22.97
CA ARG A 333 -7.74 -1.82 -24.43
C ARG A 333 -6.93 -0.74 -25.16
N TYR A 334 -6.93 0.49 -24.66
CA TYR A 334 -6.33 1.66 -25.31
C TYR A 334 -5.00 2.09 -24.64
N ILE A 335 -4.57 1.38 -23.60
CA ILE A 335 -3.26 1.64 -22.98
C ILE A 335 -2.12 1.60 -24.01
N PRO A 336 -2.03 0.64 -24.94
CA PRO A 336 -0.96 0.65 -25.96
C PRO A 336 -0.95 1.94 -26.79
N ASP A 337 -2.09 2.44 -27.22
CA ASP A 337 -2.19 3.69 -28.00
C ASP A 337 -1.71 4.90 -27.17
N LEU A 338 -2.09 4.95 -25.89
CA LEU A 338 -1.62 5.98 -24.95
C LEU A 338 -0.10 5.89 -24.76
N LEU A 339 0.44 4.68 -24.56
CA LEU A 339 1.89 4.47 -24.40
C LEU A 339 2.66 4.90 -25.66
N GLU A 340 2.16 4.54 -26.84
CA GLU A 340 2.77 4.96 -28.10
C GLU A 340 2.80 6.48 -28.26
N TRP A 341 1.70 7.15 -27.97
CA TRP A 341 1.62 8.61 -27.99
C TRP A 341 2.61 9.26 -27.01
N LEU A 342 2.69 8.76 -25.77
CA LEU A 342 3.62 9.26 -24.76
C LEU A 342 5.08 9.09 -25.13
N LEU A 343 5.43 7.96 -25.76
CA LEU A 343 6.80 7.59 -26.05
C LEU A 343 7.32 8.13 -27.39
N LYS A 344 6.42 8.36 -28.37
CA LYS A 344 6.83 8.72 -29.75
C LYS A 344 6.53 10.18 -30.13
N THR A 345 5.72 10.92 -29.34
CA THR A 345 5.38 12.29 -29.72
C THR A 345 5.90 13.32 -28.72
N GLU A 346 6.19 14.53 -29.21
CA GLU A 346 6.58 15.64 -28.35
C GLU A 346 5.46 16.06 -27.41
N ASP A 347 4.21 16.01 -27.88
CA ASP A 347 3.03 16.32 -27.07
C ASP A 347 2.86 15.33 -25.92
N GLY A 348 3.02 14.05 -26.20
CA GLY A 348 3.00 12.98 -25.19
C GLY A 348 4.11 13.15 -24.17
N ALA A 349 5.34 13.46 -24.60
CA ALA A 349 6.45 13.71 -23.67
C ALA A 349 6.22 14.96 -22.81
N ARG A 350 5.59 16.03 -23.35
CA ARG A 350 5.20 17.22 -22.55
C ARG A 350 4.15 16.86 -21.50
N GLU A 351 3.16 16.09 -21.87
CA GLU A 351 2.12 15.63 -20.95
C GLU A 351 2.70 14.75 -19.85
N ALA A 352 3.58 13.81 -20.20
CA ALA A 352 4.29 12.98 -19.22
C ALA A 352 5.06 13.82 -18.20
N ASN A 353 5.79 14.84 -18.66
CA ASN A 353 6.53 15.74 -17.77
C ASN A 353 5.59 16.59 -16.91
N ARG A 354 4.44 17.05 -17.44
CA ARG A 354 3.43 17.79 -16.69
C ARG A 354 2.89 16.96 -15.52
N VAL A 355 2.47 15.74 -15.79
CA VAL A 355 1.93 14.83 -14.77
C VAL A 355 2.98 14.51 -13.70
N ARG A 356 4.22 14.21 -14.10
CA ARG A 356 5.32 13.97 -13.18
C ARG A 356 5.63 15.18 -12.28
N ALA A 357 5.61 16.39 -12.86
CA ALA A 357 5.80 17.62 -12.08
C ALA A 357 4.68 17.86 -11.07
N ASN A 358 3.44 17.55 -11.43
CA ASN A 358 2.31 17.62 -10.49
C ASN A 358 2.49 16.65 -9.32
N VAL A 359 2.92 15.41 -9.60
CA VAL A 359 3.22 14.41 -8.55
C VAL A 359 4.34 14.90 -7.63
N ASP A 360 5.44 15.40 -8.19
CA ASP A 360 6.56 15.91 -7.38
C ASP A 360 6.12 17.07 -6.49
N SER A 361 5.33 17.98 -7.05
CA SER A 361 4.73 19.08 -6.28
C SER A 361 3.79 18.57 -5.18
N LEU A 362 2.92 17.62 -5.47
CA LEU A 362 2.01 17.03 -4.50
C LEU A 362 2.79 16.39 -3.36
N ILE A 363 3.75 15.50 -3.67
CA ILE A 363 4.54 14.77 -2.68
C ILE A 363 5.40 15.72 -1.84
N THR A 364 5.99 16.74 -2.45
CA THR A 364 6.90 17.69 -1.77
C THR A 364 6.14 18.67 -0.89
N ASN A 365 5.01 19.21 -1.37
CA ASN A 365 4.35 20.35 -0.77
C ASN A 365 3.07 20.00 0.01
N SER A 366 2.35 18.94 -0.37
CA SER A 366 1.02 18.64 0.18
C SER A 366 1.01 17.48 1.16
N PHE A 367 1.96 16.52 1.03
CA PHE A 367 2.09 15.45 2.01
C PHE A 367 2.85 15.95 3.24
N ASP A 368 2.12 16.48 4.20
CA ASP A 368 2.66 16.87 5.49
C ASP A 368 2.68 15.68 6.46
N THR A 369 3.88 15.13 6.67
CA THR A 369 4.10 14.04 7.63
C THR A 369 3.59 14.41 9.03
N LYS A 370 3.79 15.65 9.48
CA LYS A 370 3.33 16.10 10.80
C LYS A 370 1.79 16.06 10.89
N ARG A 371 1.11 16.49 9.84
CA ARG A 371 -0.36 16.43 9.77
C ARG A 371 -0.86 14.99 9.79
N THR A 372 -0.24 14.10 9.03
CA THR A 372 -0.58 12.67 9.03
C THR A 372 -0.38 12.05 10.40
N VAL A 373 0.77 12.30 11.01
CA VAL A 373 1.08 11.82 12.37
C VAL A 373 0.11 12.40 13.40
N ALA A 374 -0.18 13.71 13.35
CA ALA A 374 -1.15 14.32 14.26
C ALA A 374 -2.53 13.67 14.17
N ARG A 375 -3.01 13.34 12.95
CA ARG A 375 -4.26 12.60 12.75
C ARG A 375 -4.21 11.20 13.38
N MET A 376 -3.12 10.47 13.20
CA MET A 376 -2.94 9.15 13.81
C MET A 376 -2.91 9.23 15.35
N LEU A 377 -2.17 10.18 15.91
CA LEU A 377 -2.09 10.35 17.37
C LEU A 377 -3.44 10.73 17.99
N ARG A 378 -4.19 11.62 17.33
CA ARG A 378 -5.58 11.94 17.74
C ARG A 378 -6.45 10.70 17.74
N PHE A 379 -6.38 9.94 16.66
CA PHE A 379 -7.14 8.70 16.52
C PHE A 379 -6.83 7.72 17.65
N PHE A 380 -5.56 7.46 17.95
CA PHE A 380 -5.17 6.61 19.07
C PHE A 380 -5.63 7.17 20.42
N ALA A 381 -5.43 8.45 20.68
CA ALA A 381 -5.82 9.10 21.94
C ALA A 381 -7.34 9.05 22.17
N GLN A 382 -8.14 9.25 21.12
CA GLN A 382 -9.61 9.22 21.20
C GLN A 382 -10.15 7.81 21.44
N HIS A 383 -9.48 6.78 20.90
CA HIS A 383 -10.02 5.42 20.92
C HIS A 383 -9.34 4.47 21.91
N ARG A 384 -8.20 4.84 22.53
CA ARG A 384 -7.50 3.99 23.51
C ARG A 384 -8.30 3.70 24.79
N SER A 385 -9.24 4.58 25.17
CA SER A 385 -9.99 4.51 26.44
C SER A 385 -11.49 4.32 26.26
N ARG A 386 -11.98 4.01 25.05
CA ARG A 386 -13.42 3.73 24.89
C ARG A 386 -13.78 2.47 25.65
N GLU A 387 -14.51 2.66 26.79
CA GLU A 387 -15.29 1.57 27.37
C GLU A 387 -16.27 1.06 26.31
N ARG A 388 -16.33 -0.26 26.16
CA ARG A 388 -17.24 -0.90 25.21
C ARG A 388 -18.68 -0.59 25.62
N ARG A 389 -19.38 0.11 24.76
CA ARG A 389 -20.85 0.26 24.88
C ARG A 389 -21.54 -1.01 24.42
#